data_e10d6f9a2b8db234d04aaaf8f7d30f9b
#
_entry.id   e10d6f9a2b8db234d04aaaf8f7d30f9b
#
_cell.length_a   1.000
_cell.length_b   1.000
_cell.length_c   1.000
_cell.angle_alpha   90.00
_cell.angle_beta   90.00
_cell.angle_gamma   90.00
#
_symmetry.space_group_name_H-M   'P 1'
#
loop_
_entity.id
_entity.type
_entity.pdbx_description
1 polymer ?
#
loop_
_entity_poly.entity_id
_entity_poly.type
_entity_poly.pdbx_seq_one_letter_code
_entity_poly.pdbx_strand_id
1 'polypeptide(L)'
;MATTGSTLLLTLLLAIGLVFFLRAASKDRSTTVEVRSSRPALEVLSALSTWLEARGYQPQATDPERRSLLYRGQVSSSPLLAVLLSLLGGLGAGCLGLVWHQLLPALGWWPLLLALLGPLAGLLYQRRAARDETVELRLISHDQATGSALKLRAHRDELIALEQELGAKLGLYSDTNLISSPI
;
A
#
# COMPACT_ATOMS: atom_id res chain seq x y z
N MET A 1 -37.24 -22.18 -6.92
CA MET A 1 -36.07 -22.77 -6.25
C MET A 1 -34.75 -22.56 -7.03
N ALA A 2 -34.71 -22.63 -8.36
CA ALA A 2 -33.48 -22.42 -9.13
C ALA A 2 -32.90 -20.97 -8.99
N THR A 3 -33.73 -19.96 -8.94
CA THR A 3 -33.32 -18.55 -8.78
C THR A 3 -32.66 -18.27 -7.44
N THR A 4 -33.13 -18.84 -6.35
CA THR A 4 -32.59 -18.64 -5.00
C THR A 4 -31.21 -19.27 -4.85
N GLY A 5 -31.03 -20.47 -5.44
CA GLY A 5 -29.70 -21.12 -5.45
C GLY A 5 -28.64 -20.34 -6.26
N SER A 6 -29.03 -19.79 -7.41
CA SER A 6 -28.13 -18.97 -8.22
C SER A 6 -27.76 -17.64 -7.54
N THR A 7 -28.72 -17.03 -6.82
CA THR A 7 -28.48 -15.81 -6.05
C THR A 7 -27.51 -16.07 -4.89
N LEU A 8 -27.67 -17.17 -4.18
CA LEU A 8 -26.78 -17.58 -3.10
C LEU A 8 -25.34 -17.80 -3.64
N LEU A 9 -25.23 -18.54 -4.77
CA LEU A 9 -23.94 -18.80 -5.39
C LEU A 9 -23.25 -17.49 -5.79
N LEU A 10 -23.99 -16.56 -6.41
CA LEU A 10 -23.46 -15.26 -6.79
C LEU A 10 -22.99 -14.45 -5.58
N THR A 11 -23.76 -14.42 -4.50
CA THR A 11 -23.41 -13.71 -3.26
C THR A 11 -22.15 -14.30 -2.62
N LEU A 12 -22.00 -15.63 -2.61
CA LEU A 12 -20.80 -16.30 -2.12
C LEU A 12 -19.57 -15.95 -3.00
N LEU A 13 -19.72 -15.97 -4.31
CA LEU A 13 -18.64 -15.58 -5.23
C LEU A 13 -18.21 -14.14 -5.02
N LEU A 14 -19.15 -13.21 -4.82
CA LEU A 14 -18.85 -11.81 -4.50
C LEU A 14 -18.13 -11.68 -3.15
N ALA A 15 -18.56 -12.42 -2.13
CA ALA A 15 -17.90 -12.42 -0.82
C ALA A 15 -16.46 -12.94 -0.91
N ILE A 16 -16.24 -14.03 -1.65
CA ILE A 16 -14.92 -14.59 -1.92
C ILE A 16 -14.07 -13.56 -2.68
N GLY A 17 -14.63 -12.95 -3.73
CA GLY A 17 -13.96 -11.90 -4.51
C GLY A 17 -13.53 -10.71 -3.65
N LEU A 18 -14.38 -10.27 -2.71
CA LEU A 18 -14.05 -9.20 -1.76
C LEU A 18 -12.87 -9.58 -0.85
N VAL A 19 -12.85 -10.81 -0.34
CA VAL A 19 -11.72 -11.30 0.49
C VAL A 19 -10.42 -11.32 -0.32
N PHE A 20 -10.46 -11.81 -1.56
CA PHE A 20 -9.28 -11.78 -2.45
C PHE A 20 -8.83 -10.36 -2.76
N PHE A 21 -9.76 -9.45 -3.02
CA PHE A 21 -9.46 -8.04 -3.24
C PHE A 21 -8.77 -7.39 -2.03
N LEU A 22 -9.31 -7.60 -0.83
CA LEU A 22 -8.72 -7.08 0.40
C LEU A 22 -7.31 -7.63 0.64
N ARG A 23 -7.13 -8.92 0.35
CA ARG A 23 -5.81 -9.56 0.46
C ARG A 23 -4.80 -9.01 -0.56
N ALA A 24 -5.24 -8.78 -1.79
CA ALA A 24 -4.40 -8.20 -2.84
C ALA A 24 -4.03 -6.74 -2.53
N ALA A 25 -4.99 -5.95 -2.04
CA ALA A 25 -4.78 -4.55 -1.66
C ALA A 25 -3.83 -4.37 -0.46
N SER A 26 -3.67 -5.40 0.39
CA SER A 26 -2.79 -5.39 1.56
C SER A 26 -1.40 -5.97 1.31
N LYS A 27 -1.06 -6.35 0.06
CA LYS A 27 0.24 -6.93 -0.26
C LYS A 27 1.34 -5.87 -0.19
N ASP A 28 2.40 -6.16 0.59
CA ASP A 28 3.61 -5.35 0.60
C ASP A 28 4.29 -5.39 -0.78
N ARG A 29 4.55 -4.20 -1.34
CA ARG A 29 5.20 -4.01 -2.65
C ARG A 29 6.54 -3.29 -2.50
N SER A 30 7.26 -3.58 -1.43
CA SER A 30 8.62 -3.06 -1.26
C SER A 30 9.52 -3.58 -2.38
N THR A 31 10.22 -2.67 -3.02
CA THR A 31 11.13 -2.95 -4.12
C THR A 31 12.49 -2.34 -3.81
N THR A 32 13.54 -2.98 -4.28
CA THR A 32 14.90 -2.47 -4.16
C THR A 32 15.40 -2.07 -5.55
N VAL A 33 15.87 -0.83 -5.69
CA VAL A 33 16.36 -0.26 -6.94
C VAL A 33 17.75 0.29 -6.73
N GLU A 34 18.63 0.07 -7.69
CA GLU A 34 19.93 0.76 -7.76
C GLU A 34 19.78 1.99 -8.63
N VAL A 35 20.14 3.13 -8.05
CA VAL A 35 20.04 4.43 -8.70
C VAL A 35 21.43 5.04 -8.77
N ARG A 36 21.77 5.57 -9.91
CA ARG A 36 23.03 6.30 -10.14
C ARG A 36 22.74 7.76 -10.40
N SER A 37 23.66 8.60 -9.99
CA SER A 37 23.63 10.05 -10.23
C SER A 37 25.00 10.56 -10.62
N SER A 38 25.03 11.53 -11.50
CA SER A 38 26.26 12.26 -11.82
C SER A 38 26.69 13.27 -10.74
N ARG A 39 25.85 13.46 -9.70
CA ARG A 39 26.12 14.39 -8.62
C ARG A 39 26.87 13.72 -7.46
N PRO A 40 27.53 14.51 -6.60
CA PRO A 40 28.20 14.00 -5.41
C PRO A 40 27.22 13.29 -4.46
N ALA A 41 27.66 12.20 -3.85
CA ALA A 41 26.81 11.39 -2.96
C ALA A 41 26.16 12.19 -1.81
N LEU A 42 26.88 13.15 -1.25
CA LEU A 42 26.39 13.98 -0.14
C LEU A 42 25.22 14.87 -0.60
N GLU A 43 25.30 15.45 -1.79
CA GLU A 43 24.24 16.27 -2.37
C GLU A 43 22.99 15.44 -2.62
N VAL A 44 23.15 14.25 -3.21
CA VAL A 44 22.04 13.34 -3.48
C VAL A 44 21.38 12.86 -2.17
N LEU A 45 22.18 12.45 -1.19
CA LEU A 45 21.67 12.02 0.11
C LEU A 45 20.94 13.13 0.85
N SER A 46 21.48 14.36 0.87
CA SER A 46 20.83 15.49 1.53
C SER A 46 19.51 15.86 0.86
N ALA A 47 19.45 15.85 -0.46
CA ALA A 47 18.21 16.12 -1.19
C ALA A 47 17.15 15.04 -0.97
N LEU A 48 17.55 13.75 -0.95
CA LEU A 48 16.66 12.63 -0.63
C LEU A 48 16.15 12.71 0.82
N SER A 49 17.03 13.02 1.77
CA SER A 49 16.67 13.22 3.18
C SER A 49 15.62 14.32 3.33
N THR A 50 15.88 15.50 2.76
CA THR A 50 14.96 16.63 2.81
C THR A 50 13.60 16.29 2.19
N TRP A 51 13.60 15.56 1.07
CA TRP A 51 12.39 15.14 0.41
C TRP A 51 11.59 14.13 1.25
N LEU A 52 12.26 13.15 1.86
CA LEU A 52 11.63 12.18 2.75
C LEU A 52 11.03 12.85 4.00
N GLU A 53 11.78 13.77 4.62
CA GLU A 53 11.31 14.52 5.78
C GLU A 53 10.09 15.38 5.44
N ALA A 54 10.07 16.04 4.28
CA ALA A 54 8.91 16.80 3.80
C ALA A 54 7.67 15.94 3.60
N ARG A 55 7.83 14.63 3.34
CA ARG A 55 6.74 13.64 3.23
C ARG A 55 6.38 12.96 4.56
N GLY A 56 6.99 13.40 5.66
CA GLY A 56 6.68 12.90 6.99
C GLY A 56 7.49 11.66 7.42
N TYR A 57 8.52 11.29 6.65
CA TYR A 57 9.45 10.26 7.07
C TYR A 57 10.43 10.82 8.12
N GLN A 58 10.71 10.04 9.14
CA GLN A 58 11.66 10.40 10.19
C GLN A 58 12.90 9.50 10.14
N PRO A 59 14.10 10.06 10.30
CA PRO A 59 15.31 9.27 10.39
C PRO A 59 15.26 8.41 11.67
N GLN A 60 15.44 7.10 11.54
CA GLN A 60 15.34 6.17 12.65
C GLN A 60 16.69 5.62 13.08
N ALA A 61 17.53 5.23 12.14
CA ALA A 61 18.85 4.66 12.40
C ALA A 61 19.83 5.01 11.29
N THR A 62 21.06 5.23 11.68
CA THR A 62 22.19 5.33 10.77
C THR A 62 23.13 4.19 11.11
N ASP A 63 23.42 3.32 10.14
CA ASP A 63 24.42 2.27 10.27
C ASP A 63 25.69 2.70 9.52
N PRO A 64 26.71 3.17 10.24
CA PRO A 64 27.96 3.65 9.63
C PRO A 64 28.74 2.52 8.93
N GLU A 65 28.65 1.28 9.44
CA GLU A 65 29.36 0.14 8.86
C GLU A 65 28.77 -0.24 7.50
N ARG A 66 27.44 -0.20 7.40
CA ARG A 66 26.72 -0.50 6.15
C ARG A 66 26.50 0.72 5.27
N ARG A 67 26.88 1.91 5.72
CA ARG A 67 26.63 3.19 5.06
C ARG A 67 25.16 3.32 4.65
N SER A 68 24.25 2.95 5.56
CA SER A 68 22.82 2.99 5.32
C SER A 68 22.11 3.93 6.28
N LEU A 69 21.14 4.65 5.73
CA LEU A 69 20.20 5.50 6.45
C LEU A 69 18.82 4.86 6.36
N LEU A 70 18.20 4.66 7.52
CA LEU A 70 16.87 4.10 7.62
C LEU A 70 15.89 5.21 7.99
N TYR A 71 14.89 5.41 7.16
CA TYR A 71 13.76 6.31 7.40
C TYR A 71 12.51 5.50 7.67
N ARG A 72 11.67 5.98 8.57
CA ARG A 72 10.36 5.42 8.88
C ARG A 72 9.29 6.47 8.67
N GLY A 73 8.32 6.15 7.83
CA GLY A 73 7.13 6.94 7.58
C GLY A 73 5.89 6.19 8.05
N GLN A 74 4.89 6.92 8.52
CA GLN A 74 3.60 6.34 8.88
C GLN A 74 2.60 6.64 7.77
N VAL A 75 2.17 5.59 7.06
CA VAL A 75 1.10 5.70 6.07
C VAL A 75 -0.24 5.64 6.80
N SER A 76 -1.00 6.72 6.69
CA SER A 76 -2.34 6.78 7.26
C SER A 76 -3.35 6.09 6.34
N SER A 77 -4.30 5.38 6.94
CA SER A 77 -5.45 4.84 6.20
C SER A 77 -6.38 5.95 5.72
N SER A 78 -6.95 5.79 4.53
CA SER A 78 -7.94 6.74 4.02
C SER A 78 -9.27 6.58 4.76
N PRO A 79 -9.77 7.60 5.49
CA PRO A 79 -11.05 7.51 6.17
C PRO A 79 -12.22 7.37 5.19
N LEU A 80 -12.13 8.00 4.01
CA LEU A 80 -13.14 7.87 2.96
C LEU A 80 -13.27 6.41 2.49
N LEU A 81 -12.14 5.74 2.27
CA LEU A 81 -12.15 4.35 1.83
C LEU A 81 -12.66 3.41 2.94
N ALA A 82 -12.36 3.71 4.21
CA ALA A 82 -12.91 2.97 5.34
C ALA A 82 -14.45 3.06 5.41
N VAL A 83 -15.01 4.25 5.22
CA VAL A 83 -16.46 4.46 5.16
C VAL A 83 -17.07 3.73 3.97
N LEU A 84 -16.48 3.84 2.79
CA LEU A 84 -16.93 3.14 1.59
C LEU A 84 -16.97 1.63 1.79
N LEU A 85 -15.91 1.06 2.35
CA LEU A 85 -15.82 -0.38 2.65
C LEU A 85 -16.82 -0.82 3.71
N SER A 86 -17.09 0.05 4.71
CA SER A 86 -18.13 -0.21 5.71
C SER A 86 -19.51 -0.28 5.08
N LEU A 87 -19.84 0.66 4.19
CA LEU A 87 -21.11 0.68 3.48
C LEU A 87 -21.27 -0.53 2.56
N LEU A 88 -20.26 -0.83 1.75
CA LEU A 88 -20.27 -1.97 0.85
C LEU A 88 -20.36 -3.30 1.61
N GLY A 89 -19.61 -3.43 2.71
CA GLY A 89 -19.66 -4.59 3.59
C GLY A 89 -21.03 -4.77 4.23
N GLY A 90 -21.63 -3.67 4.72
CA GLY A 90 -22.98 -3.68 5.30
C GLY A 90 -24.06 -4.05 4.28
N LEU A 91 -24.01 -3.46 3.07
CA LEU A 91 -24.93 -3.81 1.99
C LEU A 91 -24.79 -5.27 1.57
N GLY A 92 -23.57 -5.75 1.37
CA GLY A 92 -23.32 -7.15 1.01
C GLY A 92 -23.81 -8.14 2.07
N ALA A 93 -23.51 -7.86 3.34
CA ALA A 93 -23.96 -8.68 4.46
C ALA A 93 -25.51 -8.61 4.64
N GLY A 94 -26.12 -7.45 4.41
CA GLY A 94 -27.56 -7.27 4.38
C GLY A 94 -28.23 -8.07 3.28
N CYS A 95 -27.69 -8.04 2.06
CA CYS A 95 -28.16 -8.87 0.94
C CYS A 95 -28.08 -10.37 1.29
N LEU A 96 -26.98 -10.82 1.91
CA LEU A 96 -26.87 -12.20 2.38
C LEU A 96 -27.93 -12.51 3.43
N GLY A 97 -28.18 -11.59 4.36
CA GLY A 97 -29.24 -11.71 5.36
C GLY A 97 -30.63 -11.88 4.75
N LEU A 98 -30.94 -11.12 3.68
CA LEU A 98 -32.21 -11.25 2.93
C LEU A 98 -32.32 -12.63 2.26
N VAL A 99 -31.24 -13.11 1.65
CA VAL A 99 -31.22 -14.46 1.07
C VAL A 99 -31.49 -15.54 2.11
N TRP A 100 -30.87 -15.41 3.29
CA TRP A 100 -31.11 -16.38 4.39
C TRP A 100 -32.52 -16.30 4.94
N HIS A 101 -33.09 -15.10 5.05
CA HIS A 101 -34.48 -14.93 5.44
C HIS A 101 -35.43 -15.68 4.46
N GLN A 102 -35.16 -15.65 3.16
CA GLN A 102 -35.95 -16.35 2.16
C GLN A 102 -35.75 -17.88 2.20
N LEU A 103 -34.51 -18.33 2.44
CA LEU A 103 -34.21 -19.78 2.50
C LEU A 103 -34.67 -20.45 3.78
N LEU A 104 -34.62 -19.72 4.89
CA LEU A 104 -34.91 -20.19 6.23
C LEU A 104 -35.92 -19.27 6.92
N PRO A 105 -37.23 -19.31 6.54
CA PRO A 105 -38.23 -18.40 7.09
C PRO A 105 -38.39 -18.52 8.62
N ALA A 106 -38.02 -19.69 9.19
CA ALA A 106 -38.02 -19.91 10.64
C ALA A 106 -37.08 -18.95 11.41
N LEU A 107 -36.06 -18.39 10.77
CA LEU A 107 -35.15 -17.44 11.38
C LEU A 107 -35.74 -16.03 11.45
N GLY A 108 -36.88 -15.76 10.83
CA GLY A 108 -37.49 -14.43 10.80
C GLY A 108 -36.50 -13.36 10.22
N TRP A 109 -36.47 -12.19 10.82
CA TRP A 109 -35.65 -11.06 10.38
C TRP A 109 -34.22 -11.04 10.97
N TRP A 110 -33.86 -12.01 11.83
CA TRP A 110 -32.54 -12.08 12.47
C TRP A 110 -31.35 -12.02 11.50
N PRO A 111 -31.41 -12.66 10.31
CA PRO A 111 -30.31 -12.62 9.38
C PRO A 111 -29.96 -11.22 8.87
N LEU A 112 -30.89 -10.25 8.93
CA LEU A 112 -30.60 -8.86 8.56
C LEU A 112 -29.62 -8.17 9.48
N LEU A 113 -29.46 -8.66 10.72
CA LEU A 113 -28.43 -8.13 11.64
C LEU A 113 -27.00 -8.32 11.11
N LEU A 114 -26.80 -9.19 10.11
CA LEU A 114 -25.52 -9.30 9.42
C LEU A 114 -25.07 -7.96 8.80
N ALA A 115 -26.01 -7.09 8.42
CA ALA A 115 -25.67 -5.76 7.91
C ALA A 115 -24.84 -4.94 8.91
N LEU A 116 -24.99 -5.15 10.21
CA LEU A 116 -24.22 -4.52 11.27
C LEU A 116 -22.73 -4.91 11.26
N LEU A 117 -22.33 -5.93 10.49
CA LEU A 117 -20.93 -6.29 10.27
C LEU A 117 -20.22 -5.31 9.31
N GLY A 118 -20.96 -4.44 8.63
CA GLY A 118 -20.39 -3.46 7.71
C GLY A 118 -19.27 -2.61 8.33
N PRO A 119 -19.46 -1.96 9.49
CA PRO A 119 -18.41 -1.20 10.17
C PRO A 119 -17.14 -2.01 10.46
N LEU A 120 -17.26 -3.31 10.66
CA LEU A 120 -16.13 -4.21 10.88
C LEU A 120 -15.20 -4.25 9.66
N ALA A 121 -15.74 -4.20 8.44
CA ALA A 121 -14.94 -4.15 7.22
C ALA A 121 -14.08 -2.88 7.14
N GLY A 122 -14.65 -1.73 7.49
CA GLY A 122 -13.91 -0.46 7.54
C GLY A 122 -12.85 -0.44 8.64
N LEU A 123 -13.16 -0.96 9.82
CA LEU A 123 -12.20 -1.09 10.93
C LEU A 123 -11.03 -2.03 10.59
N LEU A 124 -11.32 -3.16 9.96
CA LEU A 124 -10.28 -4.10 9.50
C LEU A 124 -9.40 -3.47 8.43
N TYR A 125 -9.99 -2.69 7.52
CA TYR A 125 -9.23 -1.91 6.55
C TYR A 125 -8.32 -0.91 7.26
N GLN A 126 -8.83 -0.08 8.17
CA GLN A 126 -8.02 0.93 8.87
C GLN A 126 -6.84 0.31 9.60
N ARG A 127 -7.06 -0.79 10.32
CA ARG A 127 -5.99 -1.50 11.06
C ARG A 127 -4.91 -2.10 10.16
N ARG A 128 -5.28 -2.49 8.93
CA ARG A 128 -4.34 -3.11 7.99
C ARG A 128 -3.69 -2.11 7.04
N ALA A 129 -4.37 -1.02 6.73
CA ALA A 129 -3.87 0.03 5.84
C ALA A 129 -2.94 1.01 6.58
N ALA A 130 -3.18 1.25 7.87
CA ALA A 130 -2.24 1.99 8.71
C ALA A 130 -1.01 1.08 8.96
N ARG A 131 0.08 1.38 8.30
CA ARG A 131 1.33 0.64 8.42
C ARG A 131 2.50 1.59 8.44
N ASP A 132 3.55 1.16 9.12
CA ASP A 132 4.83 1.84 9.05
C ASP A 132 5.56 1.38 7.79
N GLU A 133 5.93 2.33 6.95
CA GLU A 133 6.79 2.09 5.79
C GLU A 133 8.21 2.50 6.11
N THR A 134 9.15 1.67 5.67
CA THR A 134 10.57 1.94 5.85
C THR A 134 11.21 2.19 4.50
N VAL A 135 12.02 3.25 4.44
CA VAL A 135 12.87 3.58 3.31
C VAL A 135 14.31 3.42 3.74
N GLU A 136 15.03 2.54 3.07
CA GLU A 136 16.46 2.32 3.30
C GLU A 136 17.25 2.94 2.16
N LEU A 137 18.14 3.87 2.49
CA LEU A 137 19.10 4.49 1.58
C LEU A 137 20.46 3.90 1.90
N ARG A 138 21.07 3.20 0.94
CA ARG A 138 22.42 2.64 1.11
C ARG A 138 23.36 3.15 0.03
N LEU A 139 24.47 3.71 0.44
CA LEU A 139 25.53 4.12 -0.48
C LEU A 139 26.36 2.89 -0.90
N ILE A 140 26.39 2.60 -2.21
CA ILE A 140 27.15 1.47 -2.76
C ILE A 140 28.55 1.90 -3.15
N SER A 141 28.66 2.99 -3.90
CA SER A 141 29.93 3.51 -4.39
C SER A 141 29.99 5.03 -4.21
N HIS A 142 31.14 5.48 -3.81
CA HIS A 142 31.46 6.89 -3.68
C HIS A 142 32.77 7.13 -4.42
N ASP A 143 32.66 7.36 -5.71
CA ASP A 143 33.78 7.84 -6.49
C ASP A 143 33.52 9.29 -6.87
N GLN A 144 34.35 10.20 -6.36
CA GLN A 144 34.18 11.62 -6.64
C GLN A 144 34.32 11.97 -8.13
N ALA A 145 34.93 11.08 -8.93
CA ALA A 145 35.14 11.28 -10.36
C ALA A 145 34.00 10.79 -11.24
N THR A 146 33.20 9.79 -10.78
CA THR A 146 32.20 9.11 -11.60
C THR A 146 30.75 9.26 -11.10
N GLY A 147 30.56 10.04 -10.03
CA GLY A 147 29.22 10.23 -9.43
C GLY A 147 28.93 9.31 -8.27
N SER A 148 27.66 9.15 -7.94
CA SER A 148 27.21 8.33 -6.80
C SER A 148 26.28 7.19 -7.24
N ALA A 149 26.43 6.04 -6.59
CA ALA A 149 25.52 4.90 -6.73
C ALA A 149 24.89 4.58 -5.37
N LEU A 150 23.58 4.59 -5.36
CA LEU A 150 22.76 4.34 -4.17
C LEU A 150 21.82 3.17 -4.40
N LYS A 151 21.62 2.38 -3.36
CA LYS A 151 20.59 1.36 -3.30
C LYS A 151 19.43 1.86 -2.46
N LEU A 152 18.28 1.98 -3.09
CA LEU A 152 17.05 2.45 -2.48
C LEU A 152 16.12 1.26 -2.29
N ARG A 153 15.64 1.06 -1.07
CA ARG A 153 14.59 0.10 -0.77
C ARG A 153 13.40 0.84 -0.19
N ALA A 154 12.32 0.87 -0.93
CA ALA A 154 11.09 1.55 -0.53
C ALA A 154 9.87 0.88 -1.17
N HIS A 155 8.68 1.33 -0.77
CA HIS A 155 7.46 0.97 -1.48
C HIS A 155 7.51 1.49 -2.92
N ARG A 156 6.99 0.70 -3.88
CA ARG A 156 7.05 1.03 -5.31
C ARG A 156 6.49 2.43 -5.62
N ASP A 157 5.41 2.81 -4.99
CA ASP A 157 4.75 4.09 -5.24
C ASP A 157 5.63 5.28 -4.78
N GLU A 158 6.39 5.10 -3.69
CA GLU A 158 7.37 6.10 -3.24
C GLU A 158 8.56 6.23 -4.21
N LEU A 159 9.01 5.12 -4.79
CA LEU A 159 10.08 5.15 -5.80
C LEU A 159 9.62 5.89 -7.06
N ILE A 160 8.37 5.70 -7.49
CA ILE A 160 7.78 6.41 -8.63
C ILE A 160 7.67 7.92 -8.32
N ALA A 161 7.19 8.28 -7.13
CA ALA A 161 7.08 9.68 -6.72
C ALA A 161 8.47 10.35 -6.64
N LEU A 162 9.47 9.63 -6.10
CA LEU A 162 10.86 10.09 -6.04
C LEU A 162 11.42 10.37 -7.43
N GLU A 163 11.18 9.48 -8.39
CA GLU A 163 11.63 9.70 -9.77
C GLU A 163 10.97 10.90 -10.39
N GLN A 164 9.66 11.03 -10.26
CA GLN A 164 8.93 12.16 -10.85
C GLN A 164 9.36 13.51 -10.28
N GLU A 165 9.64 13.59 -8.98
CA GLU A 165 9.96 14.86 -8.32
C GLU A 165 11.46 15.17 -8.31
N LEU A 166 12.33 14.19 -8.14
CA LEU A 166 13.77 14.36 -7.98
C LEU A 166 14.60 13.78 -9.12
N GLY A 167 14.06 12.88 -9.93
CA GLY A 167 14.81 12.20 -10.99
C GLY A 167 15.54 13.15 -11.89
N ALA A 168 14.83 14.12 -12.47
CA ALA A 168 15.44 15.13 -13.35
C ALA A 168 16.35 16.11 -12.61
N LYS A 169 16.01 16.49 -11.37
CA LYS A 169 16.76 17.46 -10.57
C LYS A 169 18.13 16.93 -10.14
N LEU A 170 18.20 15.66 -9.80
CA LEU A 170 19.41 15.00 -9.31
C LEU A 170 20.11 14.18 -10.39
N GLY A 171 19.59 14.16 -11.61
CA GLY A 171 20.12 13.33 -12.69
C GLY A 171 20.14 11.85 -12.32
N LEU A 172 19.04 11.37 -11.69
CA LEU A 172 18.91 9.97 -11.27
C LEU A 172 18.58 9.11 -12.48
N TYR A 173 19.33 8.02 -12.65
CA TYR A 173 19.02 7.00 -13.63
C TYR A 173 19.20 5.62 -13.01
N SER A 174 18.40 4.67 -13.45
CA SER A 174 18.43 3.28 -12.96
C SER A 174 18.63 2.34 -14.13
N ASP A 175 19.50 1.33 -13.97
CA ASP A 175 19.71 0.26 -14.96
C ASP A 175 18.52 -0.72 -15.01
N THR A 176 17.65 -0.70 -14.02
CA THR A 176 16.44 -1.52 -13.96
C THR A 176 15.22 -0.69 -14.35
N ASN A 177 14.52 -1.12 -15.42
CA ASN A 177 13.28 -0.51 -15.96
C ASN A 177 12.09 -0.49 -14.98
N LEU A 178 12.33 -0.39 -13.67
CA LEU A 178 11.27 -0.34 -12.66
C LEU A 178 10.60 1.02 -12.57
N ILE A 179 11.25 2.03 -13.14
CA ILE A 179 10.80 3.41 -13.09
C ILE A 179 10.15 3.80 -14.43
N SER A 180 10.56 3.22 -15.54
CA SER A 180 10.07 3.58 -16.89
C SER A 180 9.04 2.62 -17.49
N SER A 181 8.45 1.70 -16.71
CA SER A 181 7.38 0.86 -17.25
C SER A 181 6.03 1.56 -17.05
N PRO A 182 5.43 2.15 -18.10
CA PRO A 182 4.02 2.54 -18.03
C PRO A 182 3.19 1.27 -17.84
N ILE A 183 2.16 1.38 -16.99
CA ILE A 183 1.10 0.39 -16.78
C ILE A 183 0.41 0.11 -18.10
#